data_767eb53715c8fceefa58cb468b0373e0
#
_entry.id   767eb53715c8fceefa58cb468b0373e0
#
_cell.length_a   1.000
_cell.length_b   1.000
_cell.length_c   1.000
_cell.angle_alpha   90.00
_cell.angle_beta   90.00
_cell.angle_gamma   90.00
#
_symmetry.space_group_name_H-M   'P 1'
#
loop_
_entity.id
_entity.type
_entity.pdbx_description
1 polymer ?
#
loop_
_entity_poly.entity_id
_entity_poly.type
_entity_poly.pdbx_seq_one_letter_code
_entity_poly.pdbx_strand_id
1 'polypeptide(L)'
;MFNEQYKYLRTNVKFSGDVKSIVVSSSYFGEGKTSVAANLAKSFALGNHKVVIVDMDLRRPSLRNFFDIDTEIGVTNVVVNNMDYKLAISHDESIWDLDIIHAGAIPPNANELISSDEMKNFIHTLEDNYDYVIIDTPPIEAYSDAVALSAICDATLLVYRVGETRKSDLVKSVESIRNVNGNLIGLVRINEK
;
A
#
# COMPACT_ATOMS: atom_id res chain seq x y z
N MET A 1 22.90 1.69 6.16
CA MET A 1 23.00 1.02 4.83
C MET A 1 21.59 0.50 4.51
N PHE A 2 20.96 0.97 3.43
CA PHE A 2 19.60 0.53 3.07
C PHE A 2 19.62 -0.97 2.74
N ASN A 3 18.61 -1.73 3.20
CA ASN A 3 18.61 -3.19 3.12
C ASN A 3 18.58 -3.68 1.66
N GLU A 4 19.57 -4.46 1.24
CA GLU A 4 19.68 -5.05 -0.11
C GLU A 4 18.42 -5.85 -0.51
N GLN A 5 17.73 -6.48 0.45
CA GLN A 5 16.49 -7.24 0.17
C GLN A 5 15.41 -6.40 -0.47
N TYR A 6 15.27 -5.12 -0.08
CA TYR A 6 14.29 -4.22 -0.70
C TYR A 6 14.71 -3.73 -2.08
N LYS A 7 16.02 -3.69 -2.39
CA LYS A 7 16.50 -3.46 -3.75
C LYS A 7 16.16 -4.64 -4.68
N TYR A 8 16.29 -5.87 -4.18
CA TYR A 8 15.83 -7.05 -4.93
C TYR A 8 14.31 -7.04 -5.13
N LEU A 9 13.54 -6.73 -4.08
CA LEU A 9 12.09 -6.64 -4.20
C LEU A 9 11.68 -5.58 -5.23
N ARG A 10 12.26 -4.38 -5.18
CA ARG A 10 12.06 -3.33 -6.20
C ARG A 10 12.38 -3.83 -7.60
N THR A 11 13.51 -4.51 -7.77
CA THR A 11 13.91 -5.06 -9.07
C THR A 11 12.86 -6.05 -9.56
N ASN A 12 12.42 -6.97 -8.74
CA ASN A 12 11.37 -7.93 -9.11
C ASN A 12 10.07 -7.25 -9.52
N VAL A 13 9.63 -6.22 -8.79
CA VAL A 13 8.45 -5.43 -9.14
C VAL A 13 8.63 -4.74 -10.49
N LYS A 14 9.77 -4.10 -10.75
CA LYS A 14 10.06 -3.43 -12.04
C LYS A 14 9.98 -4.39 -13.24
N PHE A 15 10.31 -5.66 -13.05
CA PHE A 15 10.29 -6.68 -14.11
C PHE A 15 8.99 -7.50 -14.14
N SER A 16 8.01 -7.23 -13.28
CA SER A 16 6.72 -7.93 -13.29
C SER A 16 5.73 -7.41 -14.34
N GLY A 17 6.02 -6.27 -14.98
CA GLY A 17 5.18 -5.63 -15.99
C GLY A 17 5.19 -4.12 -15.88
N ASP A 18 4.34 -3.46 -16.64
CA ASP A 18 4.11 -2.02 -16.55
C ASP A 18 3.12 -1.75 -15.41
N VAL A 19 3.66 -1.59 -14.20
CA VAL A 19 2.87 -1.39 -12.98
C VAL A 19 3.26 -0.07 -12.31
N LYS A 20 2.27 0.72 -11.92
CA LYS A 20 2.42 1.96 -11.16
C LYS A 20 1.86 1.82 -9.75
N SER A 21 0.61 1.36 -9.61
CA SER A 21 -0.04 1.19 -8.32
C SER A 21 0.14 -0.23 -7.77
N ILE A 22 0.67 -0.33 -6.55
CA ILE A 22 1.05 -1.59 -5.92
C ILE A 22 0.42 -1.70 -4.55
N VAL A 23 -0.56 -2.57 -4.42
CA VAL A 23 -1.17 -2.94 -3.15
C VAL A 23 -0.22 -3.84 -2.37
N VAL A 24 0.02 -3.51 -1.11
CA VAL A 24 0.76 -4.35 -0.15
C VAL A 24 -0.18 -4.76 0.96
N SER A 25 -0.45 -6.06 1.05
CA SER A 25 -1.32 -6.63 2.07
C SER A 25 -0.72 -7.88 2.70
N SER A 26 -1.44 -8.48 3.64
CA SER A 26 -1.09 -9.74 4.30
C SER A 26 -2.35 -10.53 4.63
N SER A 27 -2.21 -11.79 5.03
CA SER A 27 -3.36 -12.56 5.51
C SER A 27 -3.86 -12.03 6.86
N TYR A 28 -2.96 -11.77 7.80
CA TYR A 28 -3.28 -11.35 9.18
C TYR A 28 -2.53 -10.11 9.63
N PHE A 29 -2.99 -9.53 10.76
CA PHE A 29 -2.28 -8.46 11.45
C PHE A 29 -0.90 -8.95 11.94
N GLY A 30 0.08 -8.04 11.97
CA GLY A 30 1.41 -8.34 12.53
C GLY A 30 2.38 -9.02 11.54
N GLU A 31 1.96 -9.38 10.34
CA GLU A 31 2.82 -10.05 9.34
C GLU A 31 3.84 -9.13 8.65
N GLY A 32 3.83 -7.82 8.94
CA GLY A 32 4.85 -6.88 8.47
C GLY A 32 4.52 -6.14 7.17
N LYS A 33 3.24 -6.15 6.70
CA LYS A 33 2.80 -5.48 5.47
C LYS A 33 3.24 -4.01 5.39
N THR A 34 2.92 -3.20 6.41
CA THR A 34 3.28 -1.77 6.48
C THR A 34 4.79 -1.55 6.43
N SER A 35 5.57 -2.38 7.13
CA SER A 35 7.03 -2.33 7.07
C SER A 35 7.54 -2.63 5.67
N VAL A 36 6.94 -3.59 4.97
CA VAL A 36 7.28 -3.91 3.57
C VAL A 36 6.90 -2.75 2.66
N ALA A 37 5.69 -2.21 2.79
CA ALA A 37 5.22 -1.07 1.99
C ALA A 37 6.14 0.15 2.15
N ALA A 38 6.43 0.54 3.40
CA ALA A 38 7.29 1.69 3.71
C ALA A 38 8.72 1.52 3.14
N ASN A 39 9.33 0.36 3.35
CA ASN A 39 10.69 0.13 2.84
C ASN A 39 10.74 -0.06 1.31
N LEU A 40 9.70 -0.61 0.70
CA LEU A 40 9.59 -0.68 -0.77
C LEU A 40 9.48 0.73 -1.36
N ALA A 41 8.63 1.60 -0.81
CA ALA A 41 8.51 2.99 -1.22
C ALA A 41 9.86 3.72 -1.11
N LYS A 42 10.54 3.62 0.04
CA LYS A 42 11.89 4.15 0.24
C LYS A 42 12.88 3.59 -0.78
N SER A 43 12.80 2.30 -1.12
CA SER A 43 13.67 1.67 -2.11
C SER A 43 13.48 2.24 -3.51
N PHE A 44 12.24 2.51 -3.91
CA PHE A 44 11.94 3.13 -5.20
C PHE A 44 12.44 4.57 -5.25
N ALA A 45 12.15 5.38 -4.23
CA ALA A 45 12.58 6.78 -4.16
C ALA A 45 14.11 6.92 -4.16
N LEU A 46 14.82 6.10 -3.39
CA LEU A 46 16.30 6.00 -3.44
C LEU A 46 16.84 5.51 -4.81
N GLY A 47 15.98 4.98 -5.65
CA GLY A 47 16.27 4.60 -7.03
C GLY A 47 15.92 5.70 -8.04
N ASN A 48 15.75 6.95 -7.61
CA ASN A 48 15.40 8.12 -8.42
C ASN A 48 14.05 7.98 -9.14
N HIS A 49 13.04 7.43 -8.45
CA HIS A 49 11.66 7.41 -8.89
C HIS A 49 10.84 8.35 -8.00
N LYS A 50 9.90 9.06 -8.58
CA LYS A 50 8.91 9.84 -7.84
C LYS A 50 7.85 8.91 -7.26
N VAL A 51 7.80 8.80 -5.94
CA VAL A 51 6.99 7.79 -5.24
C VAL A 51 6.04 8.45 -4.25
N VAL A 52 4.83 7.92 -4.17
CA VAL A 52 3.92 8.19 -3.05
C VAL A 52 3.59 6.89 -2.34
N ILE A 53 3.62 6.91 -1.01
CA ILE A 53 3.04 5.85 -0.18
C ILE A 53 1.75 6.34 0.45
N VAL A 54 0.71 5.52 0.38
CA VAL A 54 -0.64 5.84 0.83
C VAL A 54 -1.11 4.84 1.87
N ASP A 55 -1.56 5.34 3.03
CA ASP A 55 -2.17 4.50 4.08
C ASP A 55 -3.66 4.29 3.77
N MET A 56 -3.97 3.12 3.24
CA MET A 56 -5.34 2.66 3.00
C MET A 56 -5.86 1.72 4.10
N ASP A 57 -5.10 1.51 5.20
CA ASP A 57 -5.65 0.92 6.41
C ASP A 57 -6.46 1.98 7.18
N LEU A 58 -7.62 2.35 6.62
CA LEU A 58 -8.50 3.37 7.19
C LEU A 58 -9.10 2.98 8.55
N ARG A 59 -8.78 1.78 9.05
CA ARG A 59 -9.29 1.25 10.33
C ARG A 59 -8.24 1.29 11.42
N ARG A 60 -6.99 1.00 11.08
CA ARG A 60 -5.83 0.98 12.00
C ARG A 60 -4.60 1.56 11.30
N PRO A 61 -4.65 2.85 10.93
CA PRO A 61 -3.58 3.49 10.18
C PRO A 61 -2.26 3.40 10.96
N SER A 62 -1.18 3.11 10.27
CA SER A 62 0.10 2.83 10.90
C SER A 62 1.33 3.48 10.26
N LEU A 63 1.17 4.20 9.14
CA LEU A 63 2.30 4.87 8.48
C LEU A 63 2.98 5.92 9.36
N ARG A 64 2.25 6.55 10.30
CA ARG A 64 2.83 7.47 11.31
C ARG A 64 3.91 6.82 12.20
N ASN A 65 4.00 5.50 12.25
CA ASN A 65 5.07 4.79 12.95
C ASN A 65 6.37 4.70 12.13
N PHE A 66 6.32 5.02 10.83
CA PHE A 66 7.42 4.86 9.88
C PHE A 66 7.90 6.20 9.31
N PHE A 67 7.04 7.22 9.34
CA PHE A 67 7.26 8.53 8.75
C PHE A 67 6.79 9.62 9.70
N ASP A 68 7.48 10.74 9.68
CA ASP A 68 7.01 11.97 10.31
C ASP A 68 5.92 12.59 9.43
N ILE A 69 4.73 12.77 9.99
CA ILE A 69 3.53 13.23 9.26
C ILE A 69 3.04 14.51 9.94
N ASP A 70 3.12 15.61 9.24
CA ASP A 70 2.89 16.97 9.73
C ASP A 70 1.49 17.52 9.38
N THR A 71 0.69 16.81 8.62
CA THR A 71 -0.69 17.19 8.29
C THR A 71 -1.73 16.28 8.97
N GLU A 72 -2.91 16.84 9.24
CA GLU A 72 -4.09 16.07 9.67
C GLU A 72 -5.01 15.69 8.49
N ILE A 73 -4.76 16.26 7.31
CA ILE A 73 -5.47 15.93 6.08
C ILE A 73 -4.90 14.64 5.52
N GLY A 74 -5.75 13.64 5.26
CA GLY A 74 -5.36 12.36 4.69
C GLY A 74 -6.34 11.86 3.65
N VAL A 75 -6.21 10.58 3.26
CA VAL A 75 -7.03 9.91 2.24
C VAL A 75 -8.53 10.20 2.43
N THR A 76 -9.05 9.97 3.64
CA THR A 76 -10.47 10.16 3.93
C THR A 76 -10.94 11.59 3.64
N ASN A 77 -10.12 12.59 4.01
CA ASN A 77 -10.46 13.99 3.75
C ASN A 77 -10.47 14.31 2.26
N VAL A 78 -9.47 13.81 1.53
CA VAL A 78 -9.35 14.01 0.07
C VAL A 78 -10.54 13.39 -0.64
N VAL A 79 -10.84 12.12 -0.38
CA VAL A 79 -11.86 11.35 -1.10
C VAL A 79 -13.28 11.81 -0.74
N VAL A 80 -13.58 11.99 0.56
CA VAL A 80 -14.94 12.36 1.01
C VAL A 80 -15.27 13.81 0.65
N ASN A 81 -14.31 14.72 0.77
CA ASN A 81 -14.57 16.15 0.58
C ASN A 81 -14.11 16.65 -0.81
N ASN A 82 -13.67 15.76 -1.70
CA ASN A 82 -13.14 16.09 -3.02
C ASN A 82 -12.06 17.19 -2.97
N MET A 83 -11.12 17.05 -2.02
CA MET A 83 -10.02 18.00 -1.81
C MET A 83 -8.85 17.71 -2.76
N ASP A 84 -8.03 18.72 -3.05
CA ASP A 84 -6.76 18.49 -3.72
C ASP A 84 -5.86 17.60 -2.86
N TYR A 85 -5.43 16.45 -3.39
CA TYR A 85 -4.59 15.49 -2.68
C TYR A 85 -3.26 16.09 -2.21
N LYS A 86 -2.78 17.16 -2.87
CA LYS A 86 -1.56 17.87 -2.49
C LYS A 86 -1.61 18.44 -1.08
N LEU A 87 -2.81 18.71 -0.56
CA LEU A 87 -2.99 19.16 0.81
C LEU A 87 -2.78 18.04 1.86
N ALA A 88 -2.80 16.77 1.41
CA ALA A 88 -2.60 15.61 2.27
C ALA A 88 -1.15 15.07 2.24
N ILE A 89 -0.27 15.71 1.45
CA ILE A 89 1.11 15.25 1.31
C ILE A 89 1.94 15.68 2.52
N SER A 90 2.64 14.72 3.12
CA SER A 90 3.83 14.93 3.95
C SER A 90 5.05 14.43 3.20
N HIS A 91 6.22 14.99 3.49
CA HIS A 91 7.48 14.61 2.83
C HIS A 91 8.42 13.90 3.82
N ASP A 92 9.17 12.90 3.35
CA ASP A 92 10.26 12.34 4.14
C ASP A 92 11.49 13.26 4.02
N GLU A 93 11.93 13.89 5.12
CA GLU A 93 13.07 14.82 5.12
C GLU A 93 14.38 14.17 4.65
N SER A 94 14.50 12.84 4.76
CA SER A 94 15.69 12.09 4.39
C SER A 94 15.70 11.57 2.96
N ILE A 95 14.52 11.60 2.27
CA ILE A 95 14.35 10.99 0.92
C ILE A 95 13.48 11.93 0.06
N TRP A 96 14.12 12.72 -0.76
CA TRP A 96 13.52 13.82 -1.54
C TRP A 96 12.33 13.40 -2.43
N ASP A 97 12.38 12.24 -3.06
CA ASP A 97 11.38 11.78 -4.05
C ASP A 97 10.29 10.89 -3.41
N LEU A 98 10.08 10.99 -2.08
CA LEU A 98 9.08 10.22 -1.36
C LEU A 98 8.04 11.12 -0.69
N ASP A 99 6.82 11.04 -1.21
CA ASP A 99 5.63 11.65 -0.62
C ASP A 99 4.84 10.63 0.20
N ILE A 100 4.20 11.08 1.27
CA ILE A 100 3.40 10.24 2.16
C ILE A 100 2.00 10.83 2.26
N ILE A 101 0.97 10.01 2.07
CA ILE A 101 -0.42 10.35 2.34
C ILE A 101 -0.96 9.37 3.39
N HIS A 102 -1.25 9.87 4.57
CA HIS A 102 -1.80 9.05 5.63
C HIS A 102 -3.33 8.88 5.50
N ALA A 103 -3.92 7.97 6.28
CA ALA A 103 -5.34 7.63 6.18
C ALA A 103 -6.29 8.83 6.46
N GLY A 104 -5.89 9.78 7.31
CA GLY A 104 -6.77 10.84 7.80
C GLY A 104 -7.70 10.36 8.91
N ALA A 105 -8.87 10.97 9.02
CA ALA A 105 -9.89 10.58 9.98
C ALA A 105 -10.46 9.19 9.64
N ILE A 106 -10.71 8.36 10.66
CA ILE A 106 -11.31 7.02 10.47
C ILE A 106 -12.76 7.17 10.02
N PRO A 107 -13.13 6.74 8.81
CA PRO A 107 -14.49 6.86 8.34
C PRO A 107 -15.40 5.78 8.94
N PRO A 108 -16.68 6.04 9.18
CA PRO A 108 -17.61 5.03 9.70
C PRO A 108 -17.86 3.87 8.73
N ASN A 109 -17.68 4.10 7.44
CA ASN A 109 -17.99 3.16 6.33
C ASN A 109 -16.78 2.98 5.39
N ALA A 110 -15.63 2.59 5.94
CA ALA A 110 -14.37 2.45 5.20
C ALA A 110 -14.49 1.59 3.92
N ASN A 111 -15.26 0.49 3.96
CA ASN A 111 -15.43 -0.40 2.80
C ASN A 111 -16.16 0.30 1.63
N GLU A 112 -17.23 1.05 1.91
CA GLU A 112 -17.95 1.82 0.88
C GLU A 112 -17.04 2.87 0.26
N LEU A 113 -16.26 3.56 1.10
CA LEU A 113 -15.30 4.57 0.64
C LEU A 113 -14.23 3.96 -0.26
N ILE A 114 -13.64 2.83 0.12
CA ILE A 114 -12.63 2.11 -0.67
C ILE A 114 -13.18 1.68 -2.03
N SER A 115 -14.46 1.29 -2.09
CA SER A 115 -15.10 0.79 -3.32
C SER A 115 -15.73 1.89 -4.18
N SER A 116 -15.64 3.16 -3.77
CA SER A 116 -16.25 4.28 -4.45
C SER A 116 -15.52 4.67 -5.74
N ASP A 117 -16.21 5.37 -6.64
CA ASP A 117 -15.59 5.92 -7.85
C ASP A 117 -14.65 7.08 -7.51
N GLU A 118 -14.90 7.81 -6.42
CA GLU A 118 -14.02 8.84 -5.91
C GLU A 118 -12.65 8.25 -5.50
N MET A 119 -12.65 7.08 -4.86
CA MET A 119 -11.41 6.37 -4.52
C MET A 119 -10.65 5.93 -5.77
N LYS A 120 -11.33 5.40 -6.79
CA LYS A 120 -10.69 5.05 -8.07
C LYS A 120 -10.06 6.27 -8.71
N ASN A 121 -10.79 7.39 -8.78
CA ASN A 121 -10.31 8.64 -9.35
C ASN A 121 -9.10 9.18 -8.57
N PHE A 122 -9.11 9.05 -7.24
CA PHE A 122 -7.97 9.43 -6.41
C PHE A 122 -6.73 8.61 -6.75
N ILE A 123 -6.84 7.27 -6.84
CA ILE A 123 -5.72 6.39 -7.21
C ILE A 123 -5.20 6.74 -8.63
N HIS A 124 -6.08 6.88 -9.62
CA HIS A 124 -5.68 7.27 -10.98
C HIS A 124 -4.99 8.64 -11.01
N THR A 125 -5.47 9.60 -10.21
CA THR A 125 -4.79 10.91 -10.10
C THR A 125 -3.36 10.76 -9.55
N LEU A 126 -3.12 9.84 -8.62
CA LEU A 126 -1.78 9.57 -8.14
C LEU A 126 -0.92 8.86 -9.21
N GLU A 127 -1.47 7.88 -9.93
CA GLU A 127 -0.78 7.19 -11.04
C GLU A 127 -0.33 8.14 -12.15
N ASP A 128 -1.10 9.21 -12.40
CA ASP A 128 -0.75 10.24 -13.38
C ASP A 128 0.40 11.14 -12.92
N ASN A 129 0.61 11.27 -11.62
CA ASN A 129 1.55 12.23 -11.04
C ASN A 129 2.81 11.60 -10.44
N TYR A 130 2.84 10.27 -10.25
CA TYR A 130 3.94 9.51 -9.67
C TYR A 130 4.39 8.37 -10.58
N ASP A 131 5.66 7.98 -10.44
CA ASP A 131 6.18 6.78 -11.11
C ASP A 131 5.66 5.52 -10.42
N TYR A 132 5.53 5.57 -9.08
CA TYR A 132 5.00 4.47 -8.26
C TYR A 132 4.10 4.98 -7.13
N VAL A 133 2.97 4.30 -6.96
CA VAL A 133 1.99 4.49 -5.88
C VAL A 133 1.99 3.23 -5.02
N ILE A 134 2.56 3.28 -3.82
CA ILE A 134 2.59 2.14 -2.90
C ILE A 134 1.42 2.27 -1.93
N ILE A 135 0.59 1.25 -1.84
CA ILE A 135 -0.67 1.27 -1.10
C ILE A 135 -0.60 0.26 0.06
N ASP A 136 -0.45 0.76 1.30
CA ASP A 136 -0.53 -0.06 2.51
C ASP A 136 -1.99 -0.29 2.88
N THR A 137 -2.39 -1.54 3.09
CA THR A 137 -3.80 -1.92 3.28
C THR A 137 -3.99 -2.74 4.56
N PRO A 138 -5.23 -2.88 5.08
CA PRO A 138 -5.49 -3.86 6.13
C PRO A 138 -5.33 -5.30 5.64
N PRO A 139 -5.21 -6.30 6.55
CA PRO A 139 -5.07 -7.70 6.16
C PRO A 139 -6.35 -8.27 5.55
N ILE A 140 -6.20 -9.16 4.57
CA ILE A 140 -7.27 -9.72 3.73
C ILE A 140 -8.28 -10.54 4.52
N GLU A 141 -7.82 -11.34 5.50
CA GLU A 141 -8.72 -12.19 6.29
C GLU A 141 -9.54 -11.38 7.32
N ALA A 142 -9.19 -10.13 7.57
CA ALA A 142 -9.93 -9.25 8.47
C ALA A 142 -10.92 -8.35 7.74
N TYR A 143 -10.59 -7.89 6.53
CA TYR A 143 -11.37 -6.90 5.78
C TYR A 143 -11.24 -7.10 4.27
N SER A 144 -12.32 -6.81 3.53
CA SER A 144 -12.33 -6.89 2.06
C SER A 144 -11.62 -5.71 1.36
N ASP A 145 -11.17 -4.73 2.10
CA ASP A 145 -10.60 -3.47 1.60
C ASP A 145 -9.41 -3.71 0.66
N ALA A 146 -8.46 -4.58 1.06
CA ALA A 146 -7.31 -4.94 0.24
C ALA A 146 -7.70 -5.70 -1.03
N VAL A 147 -8.74 -6.53 -0.97
CA VAL A 147 -9.26 -7.26 -2.14
C VAL A 147 -9.90 -6.28 -3.13
N ALA A 148 -10.69 -5.31 -2.64
CA ALA A 148 -11.29 -4.27 -3.48
C ALA A 148 -10.20 -3.42 -4.17
N LEU A 149 -9.16 -3.00 -3.43
CA LEU A 149 -8.02 -2.26 -3.98
C LEU A 149 -7.23 -3.08 -5.01
N SER A 150 -7.09 -4.39 -4.79
CA SER A 150 -6.42 -5.29 -5.75
C SER A 150 -7.14 -5.39 -7.11
N ALA A 151 -8.45 -5.09 -7.15
CA ALA A 151 -9.24 -5.09 -8.37
C ALA A 151 -9.07 -3.82 -9.21
N ILE A 152 -8.58 -2.73 -8.62
CA ILE A 152 -8.47 -1.42 -9.27
C ILE A 152 -7.02 -0.96 -9.47
N CYS A 153 -6.06 -1.57 -8.76
CA CYS A 153 -4.64 -1.26 -8.86
C CYS A 153 -3.93 -2.24 -9.82
N ASP A 154 -2.76 -1.83 -10.32
CA ASP A 154 -2.00 -2.61 -11.32
C ASP A 154 -1.43 -3.91 -10.77
N ALA A 155 -1.04 -3.92 -9.49
CA ALA A 155 -0.38 -5.07 -8.89
C ALA A 155 -0.67 -5.23 -7.39
N THR A 156 -0.51 -6.47 -6.91
CA THR A 156 -0.61 -6.81 -5.49
C THR A 156 0.58 -7.63 -5.05
N LEU A 157 1.15 -7.26 -3.91
CA LEU A 157 2.13 -8.03 -3.15
C LEU A 157 1.48 -8.56 -1.87
N LEU A 158 1.58 -9.86 -1.61
CA LEU A 158 1.05 -10.47 -0.40
C LEU A 158 2.19 -10.86 0.53
N VAL A 159 2.23 -10.24 1.70
CA VAL A 159 3.24 -10.47 2.74
C VAL A 159 2.78 -11.63 3.63
N TYR A 160 3.72 -12.49 3.99
CA TYR A 160 3.48 -13.56 4.95
C TYR A 160 4.69 -13.75 5.87
N ARG A 161 4.45 -14.25 7.10
CA ARG A 161 5.49 -14.50 8.09
C ARG A 161 5.72 -15.99 8.26
N VAL A 162 6.98 -16.42 8.12
CA VAL A 162 7.38 -17.82 8.33
C VAL A 162 7.14 -18.21 9.79
N GLY A 163 6.58 -19.41 9.99
CA GLY A 163 6.25 -19.92 11.33
C GLY A 163 4.92 -19.42 11.90
N GLU A 164 4.34 -18.32 11.38
CA GLU A 164 3.08 -17.74 11.86
C GLU A 164 1.94 -17.95 10.84
N THR A 165 2.17 -17.57 9.57
CA THR A 165 1.14 -17.70 8.51
C THR A 165 0.95 -19.14 8.09
N ARG A 166 -0.24 -19.70 8.26
CA ARG A 166 -0.57 -21.05 7.78
C ARG A 166 -0.69 -21.06 6.26
N LYS A 167 -0.21 -22.11 5.63
CA LYS A 167 -0.30 -22.27 4.18
C LYS A 167 -1.74 -22.20 3.66
N SER A 168 -2.71 -22.77 4.39
CA SER A 168 -4.14 -22.71 4.05
C SER A 168 -4.67 -21.30 3.97
N ASP A 169 -4.23 -20.42 4.87
CA ASP A 169 -4.72 -19.06 4.97
C ASP A 169 -4.07 -18.18 3.88
N LEU A 170 -2.78 -18.41 3.60
CA LEU A 170 -2.10 -17.78 2.48
C LEU A 170 -2.79 -18.15 1.14
N VAL A 171 -3.17 -19.42 0.96
CA VAL A 171 -3.90 -19.87 -0.25
C VAL A 171 -5.25 -19.16 -0.37
N LYS A 172 -6.03 -19.05 0.72
CA LYS A 172 -7.31 -18.30 0.71
C LYS A 172 -7.11 -16.84 0.33
N SER A 173 -6.11 -16.17 0.90
CA SER A 173 -5.82 -14.78 0.56
C SER A 173 -5.44 -14.62 -0.93
N VAL A 174 -4.66 -15.55 -1.49
CA VAL A 174 -4.35 -15.60 -2.94
C VAL A 174 -5.62 -15.79 -3.77
N GLU A 175 -6.50 -16.72 -3.38
CA GLU A 175 -7.78 -16.95 -4.06
C GLU A 175 -8.69 -15.73 -4.00
N SER A 176 -8.76 -15.03 -2.86
CA SER A 176 -9.54 -13.81 -2.71
C SER A 176 -9.11 -12.72 -3.69
N ILE A 177 -7.80 -12.51 -3.86
CA ILE A 177 -7.26 -11.57 -4.85
C ILE A 177 -7.62 -12.00 -6.29
N ARG A 178 -7.44 -13.28 -6.61
CA ARG A 178 -7.72 -13.81 -7.95
C ARG A 178 -9.21 -13.76 -8.33
N ASN A 179 -10.10 -13.96 -7.37
CA ASN A 179 -11.55 -13.92 -7.59
C ASN A 179 -12.07 -12.54 -8.06
N VAL A 180 -11.34 -11.48 -7.78
CA VAL A 180 -11.62 -10.12 -8.26
C VAL A 180 -10.75 -9.72 -9.47
N ASN A 181 -10.07 -10.68 -10.11
CA ASN A 181 -9.09 -10.48 -11.17
C ASN A 181 -7.89 -9.60 -10.76
N GLY A 182 -7.58 -9.50 -9.46
CA GLY A 182 -6.43 -8.78 -8.95
C GLY A 182 -5.11 -9.43 -9.43
N ASN A 183 -4.18 -8.61 -9.86
CA ASN A 183 -2.89 -9.04 -10.38
C ASN A 183 -1.90 -9.29 -9.23
N LEU A 184 -1.85 -10.51 -8.70
CA LEU A 184 -0.88 -10.91 -7.68
C LEU A 184 0.49 -11.17 -8.33
N ILE A 185 1.42 -10.23 -8.20
CA ILE A 185 2.76 -10.32 -8.79
C ILE A 185 3.79 -11.05 -7.91
N GLY A 186 3.51 -11.24 -6.63
CA GLY A 186 4.44 -11.95 -5.76
C GLY A 186 4.01 -12.13 -4.32
N LEU A 187 4.73 -13.05 -3.65
CA LEU A 187 4.65 -13.29 -2.22
C LEU A 187 5.93 -12.77 -1.56
N VAL A 188 5.79 -11.93 -0.53
CA VAL A 188 6.92 -11.38 0.22
C VAL A 188 7.05 -12.13 1.54
N ARG A 189 8.17 -12.82 1.70
CA ARG A 189 8.46 -13.61 2.90
C ARG A 189 9.15 -12.77 3.96
N ILE A 190 8.60 -12.74 5.15
CA ILE A 190 9.25 -12.21 6.36
C ILE A 190 9.71 -13.37 7.22
N ASN A 191 11.00 -13.39 7.58
CA ASN A 191 11.54 -14.38 8.49
C ASN A 191 11.22 -14.00 9.95
N GLU A 192 11.16 -14.98 10.82
CA GLU A 192 11.20 -14.75 12.26
C GLU A 192 12.44 -13.90 12.63
N LYS A 193 12.30 -13.10 13.67
CA LYS A 193 13.42 -12.35 14.27
C LYS A 193 14.35 -13.28 15.02
#